data_b15e905264d9bbae25a4b29061459b18
#
_entry.id   b15e905264d9bbae25a4b29061459b18
#
_cell.length_a   1.000
_cell.length_b   1.000
_cell.length_c   1.000
_cell.angle_alpha   90.00
_cell.angle_beta   90.00
_cell.angle_gamma   90.00
#
_symmetry.space_group_name_H-M   'P 1'
#
loop_
_entity.id
_entity.type
_entity.pdbx_description
1 polymer ?
#
loop_
_entity_poly.entity_id
_entity_poly.type
_entity_poly.pdbx_seq_one_letter_code
_entity_poly.pdbx_strand_id
1 'polypeptide(L)'
;MKNKLIYLTITVLLFVFNVNAQPSNTQRLLQLQDQMENAKNAAAKRNILKEASLIPSFTSFMFISKSLNDETVNKVAATLVAKLALNEKNIKGPAVKEILVRALPLLKGKEGAVMQSKLTAQMSSASFNDGFENLFNEKDLTGWKGLVANPIERNKMSAADLKAAEKIANEQMQKDWQVKNALLAFQGHGDNIVTEKKYGNFEFFVDWKISKKGDAGIYLRGSPQVQIWDSVNRQVGAQVGSGGLYNNLKNKSMPLVYADNKVGEWNNFHIIMKGDKVTVYLNGLLTVDNLTFENYWDRSIPIFEKEQIELQAHGTLAYYRNIYVREIPTEEMAAMGDAAKSKNEMEVVQTLKIGMDYKGGKIAYLLTPSDPGYDANVQHGIIAAVSDLPGEVAWGCNDKFLAGRSSIGTGSQNTIDIASGCSV
;
A
#
# COMPACT_ATOMS: atom_id res chain seq x y z
N MET A 1 -57.54 -46.53 -18.15
CA MET A 1 -56.29 -46.47 -17.39
C MET A 1 -55.79 -45.04 -17.39
N LYS A 2 -55.83 -44.33 -16.22
CA LYS A 2 -55.45 -42.93 -16.07
C LYS A 2 -54.02 -42.89 -15.55
N ASN A 3 -53.10 -42.40 -16.38
CA ASN A 3 -51.72 -42.20 -15.95
C ASN A 3 -51.62 -40.93 -15.06
N LYS A 4 -51.28 -41.11 -13.81
CA LYS A 4 -50.94 -40.02 -12.89
C LYS A 4 -49.48 -39.66 -13.11
N LEU A 5 -49.24 -38.46 -13.62
CA LEU A 5 -47.91 -37.84 -13.71
C LEU A 5 -47.56 -37.32 -12.30
N ILE A 6 -46.55 -37.88 -11.70
CA ILE A 6 -45.99 -37.39 -10.42
C ILE A 6 -44.94 -36.34 -10.75
N TYR A 7 -45.22 -35.07 -10.45
CA TYR A 7 -44.23 -34.00 -10.49
C TYR A 7 -43.36 -34.06 -9.22
N LEU A 8 -42.13 -34.44 -9.40
CA LEU A 8 -41.11 -34.38 -8.34
C LEU A 8 -40.53 -32.95 -8.34
N THR A 9 -40.97 -32.14 -7.39
CA THR A 9 -40.36 -30.80 -7.17
C THR A 9 -39.05 -30.98 -6.42
N ILE A 10 -37.93 -30.86 -7.15
CA ILE A 10 -36.60 -30.78 -6.55
C ILE A 10 -36.40 -29.36 -6.08
N THR A 11 -36.47 -29.14 -4.78
CA THR A 11 -36.08 -27.88 -4.15
C THR A 11 -34.54 -27.84 -4.09
N VAL A 12 -33.94 -27.15 -5.05
CA VAL A 12 -32.47 -26.87 -5.01
C VAL A 12 -32.24 -25.77 -4.00
N LEU A 13 -31.69 -26.12 -2.84
CA LEU A 13 -31.15 -25.15 -1.88
C LEU A 13 -29.87 -24.59 -2.46
N LEU A 14 -29.93 -23.39 -3.02
CA LEU A 14 -28.76 -22.61 -3.40
C LEU A 14 -28.01 -22.15 -2.14
N PHE A 15 -27.01 -22.89 -1.73
CA PHE A 15 -25.99 -22.35 -0.83
C PHE A 15 -25.11 -21.39 -1.63
N VAL A 16 -25.37 -20.10 -1.48
CA VAL A 16 -24.46 -19.06 -1.93
C VAL A 16 -23.23 -19.12 -1.01
N PHE A 17 -22.22 -19.87 -1.39
CA PHE A 17 -20.90 -19.73 -0.80
C PHE A 17 -20.32 -18.42 -1.32
N ASN A 18 -20.41 -17.36 -0.51
CA ASN A 18 -19.54 -16.22 -0.66
C ASN A 18 -18.09 -16.72 -0.46
N VAL A 19 -17.40 -17.05 -1.54
CA VAL A 19 -15.95 -17.22 -1.51
C VAL A 19 -15.37 -15.82 -1.36
N ASN A 20 -15.42 -15.28 -0.14
CA ASN A 20 -14.62 -14.13 0.22
C ASN A 20 -13.17 -14.58 0.12
N ALA A 21 -12.45 -14.06 -0.85
CA ALA A 21 -10.99 -14.19 -0.86
C ALA A 21 -10.47 -13.82 0.52
N GLN A 22 -9.58 -14.63 1.08
CA GLN A 22 -9.01 -14.34 2.41
C GLN A 22 -8.38 -12.95 2.35
N PRO A 23 -8.68 -12.07 3.32
CA PRO A 23 -8.12 -10.74 3.33
C PRO A 23 -6.59 -10.82 3.39
N SER A 24 -5.90 -9.92 2.70
CA SER A 24 -4.45 -9.82 2.82
C SER A 24 -4.06 -9.55 4.28
N ASN A 25 -2.81 -9.85 4.64
CA ASN A 25 -2.28 -9.54 5.97
C ASN A 25 -2.46 -8.05 6.33
N THR A 26 -2.29 -7.16 5.36
CA THR A 26 -2.49 -5.72 5.55
C THR A 26 -3.97 -5.39 5.79
N GLN A 27 -4.89 -5.93 5.00
CA GLN A 27 -6.34 -5.76 5.23
C GLN A 27 -6.75 -6.31 6.59
N ARG A 28 -6.22 -7.49 6.97
CA ARG A 28 -6.49 -8.07 8.30
C ARG A 28 -5.99 -7.15 9.40
N LEU A 29 -4.81 -6.56 9.26
CA LEU A 29 -4.27 -5.62 10.25
C LEU A 29 -5.12 -4.35 10.37
N LEU A 30 -5.62 -3.78 9.27
CA LEU A 30 -6.56 -2.65 9.30
C LEU A 30 -7.84 -3.01 10.06
N GLN A 31 -8.42 -4.20 9.81
CA GLN A 31 -9.59 -4.70 10.56
C GLN A 31 -9.30 -4.85 12.06
N LEU A 32 -8.10 -5.33 12.43
CA LEU A 32 -7.69 -5.46 13.83
C LEU A 32 -7.52 -4.08 14.50
N GLN A 33 -7.08 -3.08 13.77
CA GLN A 33 -7.01 -1.69 14.26
C GLN A 33 -8.42 -1.16 14.57
N ASP A 34 -9.38 -1.33 13.67
CA ASP A 34 -10.78 -0.94 13.88
C ASP A 34 -11.42 -1.69 15.05
N GLN A 35 -11.14 -3.01 15.18
CA GLN A 35 -11.59 -3.80 16.31
C GLN A 35 -10.98 -3.32 17.63
N MET A 36 -9.73 -2.88 17.64
CA MET A 36 -9.06 -2.35 18.84
C MET A 36 -9.71 -1.06 19.33
N GLU A 37 -10.10 -0.16 18.42
CA GLU A 37 -10.81 1.08 18.76
C GLU A 37 -12.16 0.80 19.46
N ASN A 38 -12.79 -0.32 19.13
CA ASN A 38 -14.09 -0.75 19.67
C ASN A 38 -13.99 -1.76 20.82
N ALA A 39 -12.79 -2.19 21.23
CA ALA A 39 -12.57 -3.22 22.24
C ALA A 39 -12.92 -2.73 23.65
N LYS A 40 -13.94 -3.36 24.26
CA LYS A 40 -14.52 -2.92 25.55
C LYS A 40 -13.76 -3.41 26.78
N ASN A 41 -12.88 -4.40 26.67
CA ASN A 41 -12.19 -4.98 27.81
C ASN A 41 -10.80 -5.53 27.48
N ALA A 42 -9.99 -5.75 28.49
CA ALA A 42 -8.62 -6.21 28.37
C ALA A 42 -8.49 -7.60 27.70
N ALA A 43 -9.48 -8.47 27.83
CA ALA A 43 -9.44 -9.78 27.20
C ALA A 43 -9.57 -9.68 25.68
N ALA A 44 -10.52 -8.87 25.19
CA ALA A 44 -10.67 -8.57 23.76
C ALA A 44 -9.40 -7.91 23.19
N LYS A 45 -8.86 -6.90 23.86
CA LYS A 45 -7.60 -6.25 23.47
C LYS A 45 -6.44 -7.24 23.37
N ARG A 46 -6.27 -8.14 24.37
CA ARG A 46 -5.22 -9.17 24.33
C ARG A 46 -5.35 -10.13 23.15
N ASN A 47 -6.57 -10.52 22.79
CA ASN A 47 -6.79 -11.40 21.64
C ASN A 47 -6.42 -10.70 20.32
N ILE A 48 -6.83 -9.44 20.15
CA ILE A 48 -6.49 -8.63 18.98
C ILE A 48 -4.96 -8.49 18.85
N LEU A 49 -4.27 -8.16 19.94
CA LEU A 49 -2.80 -8.04 19.95
C LEU A 49 -2.10 -9.35 19.58
N LYS A 50 -2.59 -10.48 20.12
CA LYS A 50 -2.05 -11.80 19.78
C LYS A 50 -2.25 -12.11 18.30
N GLU A 51 -3.43 -11.85 17.76
CA GLU A 51 -3.71 -12.06 16.34
C GLU A 51 -2.84 -11.18 15.45
N ALA A 52 -2.70 -9.90 15.78
CA ALA A 52 -1.80 -9.00 15.07
C ALA A 52 -0.34 -9.50 15.08
N SER A 53 0.11 -10.09 16.16
CA SER A 53 1.48 -10.62 16.29
C SER A 53 1.76 -11.85 15.41
N LEU A 54 0.74 -12.49 14.85
CA LEU A 54 0.87 -13.57 13.86
C LEU A 54 1.14 -13.03 12.45
N ILE A 55 1.05 -11.71 12.26
CA ILE A 55 1.41 -11.02 11.02
C ILE A 55 2.80 -10.41 11.20
N PRO A 56 3.90 -11.10 10.84
CA PRO A 56 5.26 -10.65 11.10
C PRO A 56 5.64 -9.48 10.16
N SER A 57 5.34 -8.26 10.59
CA SER A 57 5.56 -7.04 9.79
C SER A 57 5.88 -5.83 10.67
N PHE A 58 6.54 -4.85 10.07
CA PHE A 58 6.78 -3.55 10.70
C PHE A 58 5.46 -2.87 11.12
N THR A 59 4.44 -2.90 10.27
CA THR A 59 3.13 -2.29 10.56
C THR A 59 2.42 -2.97 11.73
N SER A 60 2.53 -4.30 11.86
CA SER A 60 2.02 -5.03 13.02
C SER A 60 2.75 -4.65 14.32
N PHE A 61 4.09 -4.55 14.26
CA PHE A 61 4.89 -4.06 15.39
C PHE A 61 4.43 -2.67 15.83
N MET A 62 4.26 -1.74 14.89
CA MET A 62 3.80 -0.36 15.18
C MET A 62 2.38 -0.35 15.76
N PHE A 63 1.47 -1.17 15.24
CA PHE A 63 0.12 -1.31 15.79
C PHE A 63 0.12 -1.80 17.24
N ILE A 64 0.81 -2.90 17.51
CA ILE A 64 0.89 -3.49 18.87
C ILE A 64 1.53 -2.50 19.85
N SER A 65 2.53 -1.73 19.41
CA SER A 65 3.25 -0.78 20.25
C SER A 65 2.39 0.33 20.85
N LYS A 66 1.29 0.71 20.20
CA LYS A 66 0.33 1.70 20.71
C LYS A 66 -0.28 1.28 22.06
N SER A 67 -0.40 -0.04 22.26
CA SER A 67 -0.90 -0.62 23.51
C SER A 67 0.08 -0.62 24.70
N LEU A 68 1.32 -0.16 24.51
CA LEU A 68 2.29 0.01 25.61
C LEU A 68 1.84 1.05 26.65
N ASN A 69 0.96 1.97 26.26
CA ASN A 69 0.40 2.98 27.15
C ASN A 69 -0.86 2.50 27.90
N ASP A 70 -1.41 1.33 27.56
CA ASP A 70 -2.60 0.78 28.21
C ASP A 70 -2.18 -0.22 29.29
N GLU A 71 -2.28 0.18 30.57
CA GLU A 71 -1.86 -0.65 31.71
C GLU A 71 -2.52 -2.01 31.76
N THR A 72 -3.70 -2.17 31.16
CA THR A 72 -4.46 -3.43 31.17
C THR A 72 -3.87 -4.51 30.23
N VAL A 73 -3.05 -4.08 29.26
CA VAL A 73 -2.47 -4.98 28.21
C VAL A 73 -0.98 -4.69 27.91
N ASN A 74 -0.37 -3.64 28.50
CA ASN A 74 0.98 -3.21 28.17
C ASN A 74 2.06 -4.28 28.31
N LYS A 75 1.95 -5.18 29.31
CA LYS A 75 2.90 -6.29 29.49
C LYS A 75 2.83 -7.29 28.34
N VAL A 76 1.63 -7.55 27.84
CA VAL A 76 1.41 -8.40 26.66
C VAL A 76 1.95 -7.71 25.43
N ALA A 77 1.62 -6.43 25.21
CA ALA A 77 2.12 -5.64 24.11
C ALA A 77 3.66 -5.61 24.10
N ALA A 78 4.30 -5.36 25.25
CA ALA A 78 5.77 -5.35 25.39
C ALA A 78 6.40 -6.70 24.97
N THR A 79 5.80 -7.80 25.41
CA THR A 79 6.28 -9.14 25.03
C THR A 79 6.15 -9.39 23.53
N LEU A 80 5.04 -8.98 22.92
CA LEU A 80 4.80 -9.19 21.48
C LEU A 80 5.69 -8.32 20.61
N VAL A 81 5.87 -7.02 20.93
CA VAL A 81 6.80 -6.16 20.19
C VAL A 81 8.25 -6.64 20.34
N ALA A 82 8.64 -7.11 21.53
CA ALA A 82 9.96 -7.69 21.73
C ALA A 82 10.21 -8.93 20.86
N LYS A 83 9.25 -9.84 20.79
CA LYS A 83 9.33 -11.03 19.94
C LYS A 83 9.39 -10.68 18.46
N LEU A 84 8.57 -9.76 17.99
CA LEU A 84 8.59 -9.31 16.60
C LEU A 84 9.95 -8.68 16.25
N ALA A 85 10.47 -7.77 17.07
CA ALA A 85 11.77 -7.11 16.81
C ALA A 85 12.96 -8.08 16.84
N LEU A 86 12.90 -9.15 17.62
CA LEU A 86 13.96 -10.17 17.66
C LEU A 86 13.91 -11.13 16.47
N ASN A 87 12.72 -11.37 15.90
CA ASN A 87 12.53 -12.34 14.84
C ASN A 87 12.59 -11.71 13.43
N GLU A 88 12.22 -10.43 13.31
CA GLU A 88 12.09 -9.75 12.02
C GLU A 88 13.22 -8.74 11.81
N LYS A 89 14.14 -9.04 10.91
CA LYS A 89 15.33 -8.21 10.62
C LYS A 89 15.01 -6.79 10.16
N ASN A 90 13.83 -6.59 9.55
CA ASN A 90 13.40 -5.29 9.04
C ASN A 90 12.74 -4.41 10.10
N ILE A 91 12.48 -4.96 11.30
CA ILE A 91 11.95 -4.18 12.43
C ILE A 91 13.12 -3.52 13.16
N LYS A 92 13.56 -2.39 12.64
CA LYS A 92 14.68 -1.59 13.15
C LYS A 92 14.46 -0.11 12.80
N GLY A 93 15.31 0.74 13.35
CA GLY A 93 15.29 2.18 13.08
C GLY A 93 14.90 3.04 14.29
N PRO A 94 14.99 4.37 14.15
CA PRO A 94 14.69 5.31 15.23
C PRO A 94 13.30 5.12 15.84
N ALA A 95 12.27 4.93 15.01
CA ALA A 95 10.89 4.70 15.48
C ALA A 95 10.78 3.40 16.31
N VAL A 96 11.45 2.34 15.88
CA VAL A 96 11.46 1.05 16.60
C VAL A 96 12.24 1.17 17.91
N LYS A 97 13.39 1.87 17.90
CA LYS A 97 14.22 2.08 19.09
C LYS A 97 13.46 2.79 20.21
N GLU A 98 12.71 3.85 19.88
CA GLU A 98 11.87 4.56 20.83
C GLU A 98 10.85 3.64 21.52
N ILE A 99 10.20 2.79 20.73
CA ILE A 99 9.21 1.83 21.22
C ILE A 99 9.87 0.76 22.11
N LEU A 100 10.99 0.18 21.67
CA LEU A 100 11.68 -0.84 22.43
C LEU A 100 12.18 -0.32 23.77
N VAL A 101 12.72 0.92 23.83
CA VAL A 101 13.10 1.56 25.10
C VAL A 101 11.93 1.62 26.07
N ARG A 102 10.73 1.90 25.61
CA ARG A 102 9.49 1.91 26.44
C ARG A 102 9.03 0.50 26.81
N ALA A 103 9.25 -0.49 25.95
CA ALA A 103 8.85 -1.88 26.18
C ALA A 103 9.76 -2.61 27.18
N LEU A 104 11.08 -2.34 27.16
CA LEU A 104 12.08 -3.04 28.00
C LEU A 104 11.69 -3.12 29.48
N PRO A 105 11.31 -2.03 30.20
CA PRO A 105 10.98 -2.10 31.61
C PRO A 105 9.72 -2.92 31.94
N LEU A 106 8.88 -3.23 30.91
CA LEU A 106 7.66 -4.03 31.06
C LEU A 106 7.91 -5.52 30.92
N LEU A 107 9.06 -5.93 30.37
CA LEU A 107 9.46 -7.34 30.24
C LEU A 107 9.92 -7.86 31.60
N LYS A 108 9.25 -8.89 32.13
CA LYS A 108 9.53 -9.43 33.48
C LYS A 108 9.86 -10.93 33.42
N GLY A 109 10.46 -11.43 34.49
CA GLY A 109 10.83 -12.85 34.63
C GLY A 109 12.07 -13.23 33.82
N LYS A 110 12.43 -14.50 33.83
CA LYS A 110 13.64 -15.03 33.17
C LYS A 110 13.61 -14.81 31.65
N GLU A 111 12.48 -15.11 31.01
CA GLU A 111 12.30 -14.89 29.57
C GLU A 111 12.41 -13.40 29.22
N GLY A 112 11.78 -12.52 30.02
CA GLY A 112 11.87 -11.08 29.85
C GLY A 112 13.30 -10.54 29.94
N ALA A 113 14.09 -11.02 30.90
CA ALA A 113 15.49 -10.62 31.05
C ALA A 113 16.37 -11.03 29.83
N VAL A 114 16.12 -12.21 29.28
CA VAL A 114 16.80 -12.66 28.04
C VAL A 114 16.44 -11.78 26.86
N MET A 115 15.15 -11.45 26.68
CA MET A 115 14.72 -10.54 25.61
C MET A 115 15.32 -9.13 25.78
N GLN A 116 15.33 -8.59 26.99
CA GLN A 116 15.96 -7.29 27.29
C GLN A 116 17.44 -7.27 26.86
N SER A 117 18.23 -8.28 27.25
CA SER A 117 19.64 -8.36 26.89
C SER A 117 19.85 -8.41 25.37
N LYS A 118 19.09 -9.25 24.65
CA LYS A 118 19.18 -9.37 23.19
C LYS A 118 18.79 -8.08 22.47
N LEU A 119 17.69 -7.46 22.88
CA LEU A 119 17.23 -6.19 22.28
C LEU A 119 18.20 -5.05 22.55
N THR A 120 18.76 -4.95 23.75
CA THR A 120 19.76 -3.93 24.07
C THR A 120 21.01 -4.09 23.18
N ALA A 121 21.49 -5.31 22.99
CA ALA A 121 22.61 -5.59 22.10
C ALA A 121 22.26 -5.22 20.63
N GLN A 122 21.07 -5.60 20.17
CA GLN A 122 20.62 -5.29 18.82
C GLN A 122 20.52 -3.77 18.56
N MET A 123 19.91 -3.01 19.50
CA MET A 123 19.77 -1.56 19.41
C MET A 123 21.10 -0.79 19.50
N SER A 124 22.15 -1.43 19.97
CA SER A 124 23.50 -0.83 20.04
C SER A 124 24.27 -0.98 18.74
N SER A 125 23.82 -1.78 17.80
CA SER A 125 24.47 -1.91 16.49
C SER A 125 24.22 -0.66 15.62
N ALA A 126 25.26 -0.26 14.86
CA ALA A 126 25.15 0.89 13.94
C ALA A 126 24.03 0.69 12.91
N SER A 127 23.91 -0.51 12.35
CA SER A 127 22.90 -0.87 11.35
C SER A 127 21.46 -0.85 11.87
N PHE A 128 21.26 -0.78 13.20
CA PHE A 128 19.91 -0.66 13.75
C PHE A 128 19.26 0.69 13.40
N ASN A 129 20.06 1.74 13.26
CA ASN A 129 19.55 3.08 12.92
C ASN A 129 19.14 3.22 11.44
N ASP A 130 19.52 2.27 10.57
CA ASP A 130 19.20 2.26 9.15
C ASP A 130 17.79 1.68 8.89
N GLY A 131 16.81 2.12 9.67
CA GLY A 131 15.45 1.63 9.62
C GLY A 131 14.42 2.74 9.58
N PHE A 132 13.19 2.39 9.91
CA PHE A 132 12.07 3.31 9.83
C PHE A 132 12.15 4.45 10.85
N GLU A 133 11.89 5.67 10.36
CA GLU A 133 11.61 6.87 11.15
C GLU A 133 10.12 7.22 11.05
N ASN A 134 9.60 7.86 12.10
CA ASN A 134 8.22 8.30 12.15
C ASN A 134 8.11 9.72 11.58
N LEU A 135 7.29 9.91 10.55
CA LEU A 135 7.06 11.23 9.95
C LEU A 135 5.89 11.99 10.57
N PHE A 136 5.10 11.35 11.42
CA PHE A 136 3.96 11.98 12.06
C PHE A 136 3.88 11.57 13.55
N ASN A 137 4.08 12.53 14.42
CA ASN A 137 4.17 12.32 15.88
C ASN A 137 2.81 12.21 16.58
N GLU A 138 1.68 12.27 15.86
CA GLU A 138 0.29 12.23 16.35
C GLU A 138 -0.12 13.44 17.25
N LYS A 139 0.72 14.48 17.34
CA LYS A 139 0.50 15.64 18.24
C LYS A 139 0.41 16.96 17.50
N ASP A 140 1.31 17.17 16.54
CA ASP A 140 1.45 18.42 15.80
C ASP A 140 2.05 18.18 14.40
N LEU A 141 2.30 19.26 13.66
CA LEU A 141 2.85 19.23 12.31
C LEU A 141 4.40 19.28 12.28
N THR A 142 5.08 18.98 13.39
CA THR A 142 6.55 18.90 13.42
C THR A 142 7.06 17.89 12.38
N GLY A 143 8.07 18.29 11.60
CA GLY A 143 8.61 17.50 10.48
C GLY A 143 7.92 17.76 9.14
N TRP A 144 6.87 18.60 9.14
CA TRP A 144 6.14 19.01 7.95
C TRP A 144 6.22 20.52 7.74
N LYS A 145 6.18 20.95 6.47
CA LYS A 145 6.10 22.35 6.07
C LYS A 145 5.13 22.52 4.91
N GLY A 146 4.66 23.77 4.72
CA GLY A 146 3.85 24.14 3.57
C GLY A 146 4.68 24.07 2.29
N LEU A 147 4.06 23.62 1.20
CA LEU A 147 4.70 23.53 -0.10
C LEU A 147 4.96 24.93 -0.66
N VAL A 148 6.20 25.16 -1.11
CA VAL A 148 6.57 26.33 -1.91
C VAL A 148 6.83 25.85 -3.33
N ALA A 149 5.95 26.11 -4.27
CA ALA A 149 6.10 25.81 -5.69
C ALA A 149 6.60 24.37 -5.99
N ASN A 150 6.78 24.00 -7.24
CA ASN A 150 7.42 22.76 -7.64
C ASN A 150 8.96 22.84 -7.50
N PRO A 151 9.68 21.70 -7.54
CA PRO A 151 11.13 21.69 -7.36
C PRO A 151 11.90 22.55 -8.35
N ILE A 152 11.47 22.66 -9.60
CA ILE A 152 12.14 23.45 -10.64
C ILE A 152 12.05 24.94 -10.30
N GLU A 153 10.88 25.40 -9.90
CA GLU A 153 10.67 26.79 -9.54
C GLU A 153 11.36 27.15 -8.22
N ARG A 154 11.33 26.25 -7.22
CA ARG A 154 12.07 26.43 -5.96
C ARG A 154 13.57 26.62 -6.20
N ASN A 155 14.15 25.83 -7.09
CA ASN A 155 15.60 25.91 -7.39
C ASN A 155 16.02 27.21 -8.09
N LYS A 156 15.08 27.99 -8.63
CA LYS A 156 15.34 29.32 -9.22
C LYS A 156 15.28 30.46 -8.20
N MET A 157 14.69 30.18 -7.02
CA MET A 157 14.52 31.21 -5.98
C MET A 157 15.87 31.54 -5.30
N SER A 158 16.06 32.80 -4.94
CA SER A 158 17.11 33.14 -3.99
C SER A 158 16.81 32.56 -2.61
N ALA A 159 17.84 32.38 -1.79
CA ALA A 159 17.64 31.87 -0.41
C ALA A 159 16.71 32.79 0.42
N ALA A 160 16.75 34.11 0.16
CA ALA A 160 15.89 35.07 0.84
C ALA A 160 14.42 34.93 0.41
N ASP A 161 14.17 34.81 -0.90
CA ASP A 161 12.82 34.65 -1.46
C ASP A 161 12.23 33.31 -1.04
N LEU A 162 13.01 32.23 -1.08
CA LEU A 162 12.57 30.92 -0.62
C LEU A 162 12.16 30.94 0.86
N LYS A 163 12.99 31.54 1.71
CA LYS A 163 12.69 31.68 3.14
C LYS A 163 11.42 32.49 3.40
N ALA A 164 11.21 33.56 2.63
CA ALA A 164 10.00 34.38 2.74
C ALA A 164 8.75 33.58 2.29
N ALA A 165 8.85 32.86 1.19
CA ALA A 165 7.78 32.02 0.69
C ALA A 165 7.47 30.83 1.63
N GLU A 166 8.50 30.20 2.22
CA GLU A 166 8.31 29.12 3.22
C GLU A 166 7.56 29.63 4.45
N LYS A 167 7.83 30.86 4.90
CA LYS A 167 7.08 31.43 6.03
C LYS A 167 5.59 31.53 5.70
N ILE A 168 5.24 32.05 4.54
CA ILE A 168 3.83 32.18 4.11
C ILE A 168 3.18 30.82 3.96
N ALA A 169 3.88 29.87 3.30
CA ALA A 169 3.37 28.51 3.11
C ALA A 169 3.14 27.79 4.45
N ASN A 170 4.03 27.97 5.43
CA ASN A 170 3.87 27.39 6.76
C ASN A 170 2.69 28.00 7.53
N GLU A 171 2.48 29.32 7.41
CA GLU A 171 1.30 29.98 8.01
C GLU A 171 -0.01 29.48 7.39
N GLN A 172 0.00 29.20 6.09
CA GLN A 172 -1.14 28.60 5.39
C GLN A 172 -1.36 27.14 5.80
N MET A 173 -0.29 26.33 5.85
CA MET A 173 -0.34 24.94 6.30
C MET A 173 -1.04 24.80 7.66
N GLN A 174 -0.75 25.67 8.62
CA GLN A 174 -1.37 25.64 9.96
C GLN A 174 -2.89 25.87 9.94
N LYS A 175 -3.42 26.48 8.89
CA LYS A 175 -4.87 26.70 8.71
C LYS A 175 -5.54 25.51 8.04
N ASP A 176 -4.86 24.90 7.06
CA ASP A 176 -5.43 23.92 6.14
C ASP A 176 -5.26 22.48 6.64
N TRP A 177 -4.21 22.24 7.42
CA TRP A 177 -3.87 20.96 7.99
C TRP A 177 -3.93 21.00 9.51
N GLN A 178 -4.58 20.03 10.09
CA GLN A 178 -4.77 19.96 11.54
C GLN A 178 -4.42 18.57 12.07
N VAL A 179 -3.96 18.53 13.32
CA VAL A 179 -3.87 17.29 14.06
C VAL A 179 -5.09 17.16 14.97
N LYS A 180 -5.92 16.16 14.69
CA LYS A 180 -7.16 15.93 15.43
C LYS A 180 -7.33 14.43 15.72
N ASN A 181 -7.51 14.10 16.99
CA ASN A 181 -7.65 12.71 17.45
C ASN A 181 -6.48 11.81 16.96
N ALA A 182 -5.24 12.31 17.08
CA ALA A 182 -4.02 11.63 16.61
C ALA A 182 -4.01 11.35 15.08
N LEU A 183 -4.79 12.08 14.30
CA LEU A 183 -4.84 12.01 12.83
C LEU A 183 -4.32 13.31 12.24
N LEU A 184 -3.52 13.22 11.18
CA LEU A 184 -3.19 14.32 10.31
C LEU A 184 -4.35 14.50 9.33
N ALA A 185 -5.02 15.64 9.37
CA ALA A 185 -6.26 15.91 8.65
C ALA A 185 -6.13 17.14 7.75
N PHE A 186 -6.32 16.92 6.45
CA PHE A 186 -6.56 17.99 5.48
C PHE A 186 -8.01 18.43 5.54
N GLN A 187 -8.26 19.75 5.61
CA GLN A 187 -9.59 20.31 5.83
C GLN A 187 -10.40 20.53 4.55
N GLY A 188 -9.89 20.13 3.39
CA GLY A 188 -10.59 20.26 2.11
C GLY A 188 -10.34 21.60 1.38
N HIS A 189 -9.44 22.42 1.86
CA HIS A 189 -9.01 23.67 1.19
C HIS A 189 -7.54 23.94 1.50
N GLY A 190 -6.86 24.64 0.61
CA GLY A 190 -5.47 25.04 0.78
C GLY A 190 -4.48 24.22 -0.05
N ASP A 191 -3.21 24.25 0.35
CA ASP A 191 -2.08 23.75 -0.39
C ASP A 191 -1.50 22.45 0.19
N ASN A 192 -0.71 21.75 -0.63
CA ASN A 192 0.02 20.54 -0.22
C ASN A 192 0.95 20.83 0.95
N ILE A 193 1.20 19.78 1.75
CA ILE A 193 2.28 19.78 2.73
C ILE A 193 3.37 18.82 2.32
N VAL A 194 4.58 19.12 2.77
CA VAL A 194 5.79 18.38 2.41
C VAL A 194 6.61 18.05 3.64
N THR A 195 7.36 16.96 3.56
CA THR A 195 8.36 16.65 4.60
C THR A 195 9.45 17.73 4.62
N GLU A 196 9.96 18.08 5.82
CA GLU A 196 11.13 18.98 5.92
C GLU A 196 12.35 18.35 5.27
N LYS A 197 12.58 17.05 5.49
CA LYS A 197 13.67 16.26 4.92
C LYS A 197 13.35 15.84 3.49
N LYS A 198 14.38 15.76 2.65
CA LYS A 198 14.33 15.22 1.30
C LYS A 198 14.79 13.79 1.28
N TYR A 199 14.13 12.94 0.50
CA TYR A 199 14.38 11.50 0.38
C TYR A 199 14.78 11.13 -1.05
N GLY A 200 15.72 10.19 -1.19
CA GLY A 200 16.15 9.63 -2.47
C GLY A 200 15.50 8.26 -2.72
N ASN A 201 16.21 7.18 -2.38
CA ASN A 201 15.66 5.83 -2.37
C ASN A 201 15.03 5.58 -1.00
N PHE A 202 13.78 5.15 -0.98
CA PHE A 202 13.06 4.98 0.28
C PHE A 202 11.95 3.93 0.20
N GLU A 203 11.56 3.45 1.36
CA GLU A 203 10.38 2.65 1.63
C GLU A 203 9.46 3.45 2.54
N PHE A 204 8.19 3.52 2.20
CA PHE A 204 7.23 4.42 2.83
C PHE A 204 5.93 3.71 3.13
N PHE A 205 5.42 3.87 4.35
CA PHE A 205 4.10 3.42 4.76
C PHE A 205 3.22 4.60 5.14
N VAL A 206 1.97 4.55 4.74
CA VAL A 206 0.95 5.51 5.18
C VAL A 206 -0.44 4.88 5.16
N ASP A 207 -1.19 5.06 6.24
CA ASP A 207 -2.63 4.84 6.21
C ASP A 207 -3.34 6.12 5.80
N TRP A 208 -4.30 5.99 4.89
CA TRP A 208 -5.10 7.12 4.42
C TRP A 208 -6.59 6.79 4.37
N LYS A 209 -7.41 7.82 4.49
CA LYS A 209 -8.86 7.75 4.39
C LYS A 209 -9.41 9.04 3.78
N ILE A 210 -10.31 8.92 2.82
CA ILE A 210 -10.92 10.05 2.11
C ILE A 210 -12.44 10.08 2.29
N SER A 211 -13.02 11.25 2.07
CA SER A 211 -14.48 11.44 2.00
C SER A 211 -15.04 11.05 0.64
N LYS A 212 -16.37 11.04 0.50
CA LYS A 212 -17.06 10.84 -0.80
C LYS A 212 -16.58 11.87 -1.82
N LYS A 213 -16.37 11.41 -3.06
CA LYS A 213 -15.79 12.17 -4.18
C LYS A 213 -14.38 12.67 -3.88
N GLY A 214 -13.72 12.07 -2.89
CA GLY A 214 -12.37 12.41 -2.49
C GLY A 214 -11.36 12.21 -3.61
N ASP A 215 -10.42 13.15 -3.68
CA ASP A 215 -9.25 13.11 -4.53
C ASP A 215 -8.06 13.56 -3.68
N ALA A 216 -6.95 12.85 -3.79
CA ALA A 216 -5.71 13.11 -3.08
C ALA A 216 -4.55 12.37 -3.78
N GLY A 217 -3.34 12.48 -3.24
CA GLY A 217 -2.21 11.75 -3.76
C GLY A 217 -0.99 11.86 -2.87
N ILE A 218 -0.05 10.95 -3.08
CA ILE A 218 1.28 10.99 -2.47
C ILE A 218 2.28 11.34 -3.57
N TYR A 219 2.92 12.51 -3.47
CA TYR A 219 3.98 12.88 -4.39
C TYR A 219 5.29 12.29 -3.91
N LEU A 220 6.04 11.73 -4.81
CA LEU A 220 7.32 11.10 -4.54
C LEU A 220 8.42 11.95 -5.15
N ARG A 221 9.39 12.35 -4.33
CA ARG A 221 10.49 13.22 -4.75
C ARG A 221 10.00 14.46 -5.52
N GLY A 222 8.98 15.13 -4.97
CA GLY A 222 8.44 16.38 -5.48
C GLY A 222 7.69 16.26 -6.81
N SER A 223 7.39 15.06 -7.30
CA SER A 223 6.62 14.83 -8.52
C SER A 223 5.30 14.11 -8.23
N PRO A 224 4.16 14.50 -8.85
CA PRO A 224 2.88 13.81 -8.72
C PRO A 224 2.90 12.49 -9.49
N GLN A 225 2.13 11.50 -9.12
CA GLN A 225 1.67 11.09 -7.79
C GLN A 225 1.30 9.60 -7.79
N VAL A 226 1.38 8.97 -6.62
CA VAL A 226 0.61 7.76 -6.35
C VAL A 226 -0.81 8.21 -6.03
N GLN A 227 -1.76 7.87 -6.89
CA GLN A 227 -3.12 8.39 -6.86
C GLN A 227 -3.94 7.83 -5.71
N ILE A 228 -4.75 8.69 -5.09
CA ILE A 228 -5.81 8.37 -4.13
C ILE A 228 -7.10 9.03 -4.62
N TRP A 229 -8.17 8.25 -4.84
CA TRP A 229 -9.47 8.80 -5.21
C TRP A 229 -10.66 7.92 -4.85
N ASP A 230 -11.84 8.52 -4.86
CA ASP A 230 -13.09 7.79 -4.77
C ASP A 230 -13.43 7.19 -6.13
N SER A 231 -13.41 5.88 -6.23
CA SER A 231 -13.63 5.12 -7.48
C SER A 231 -15.01 5.34 -8.12
N VAL A 232 -15.96 5.93 -7.40
CA VAL A 232 -17.28 6.29 -7.98
C VAL A 232 -17.20 7.52 -8.87
N ASN A 233 -16.14 8.31 -8.83
CA ASN A 233 -15.94 9.50 -9.66
C ASN A 233 -15.45 9.12 -11.07
N ARG A 234 -16.37 8.56 -11.87
CA ARG A 234 -16.06 8.06 -13.23
C ARG A 234 -15.67 9.15 -14.22
N GLN A 235 -16.02 10.41 -13.96
CA GLN A 235 -15.72 11.52 -14.87
C GLN A 235 -14.23 11.80 -15.01
N VAL A 236 -13.43 11.48 -13.96
CA VAL A 236 -11.98 11.63 -13.97
C VAL A 236 -11.23 10.31 -14.19
N GLY A 237 -11.95 9.23 -14.47
CA GLY A 237 -11.33 7.90 -14.67
C GLY A 237 -11.07 7.13 -13.40
N ALA A 238 -11.62 7.53 -12.25
CA ALA A 238 -11.32 6.97 -10.93
C ALA A 238 -11.80 5.52 -10.73
N GLN A 239 -12.64 4.98 -11.61
CA GLN A 239 -13.13 3.59 -11.53
C GLN A 239 -12.03 2.52 -11.53
N VAL A 240 -10.82 2.87 -11.92
CA VAL A 240 -9.67 1.95 -11.88
C VAL A 240 -9.11 1.75 -10.48
N GLY A 241 -9.52 2.57 -9.52
CA GLY A 241 -9.04 2.56 -8.15
C GLY A 241 -7.76 3.37 -7.93
N SER A 242 -7.34 3.43 -6.66
CA SER A 242 -6.15 4.14 -6.20
C SER A 242 -4.86 3.32 -6.42
N GLY A 243 -3.71 3.94 -6.18
CA GLY A 243 -2.41 3.28 -6.18
C GLY A 243 -1.72 3.21 -7.54
N GLY A 244 -2.30 3.82 -8.61
CA GLY A 244 -1.62 3.99 -9.88
C GLY A 244 -0.68 5.21 -9.89
N LEU A 245 0.21 5.28 -10.89
CA LEU A 245 1.08 6.44 -11.14
C LEU A 245 0.40 7.39 -12.14
N TYR A 246 -0.67 8.03 -11.70
CA TYR A 246 -1.66 8.73 -12.53
C TYR A 246 -1.05 9.69 -13.58
N ASN A 247 0.02 10.38 -13.23
CA ASN A 247 0.63 11.39 -14.10
C ASN A 247 1.69 10.84 -15.07
N ASN A 248 1.96 9.54 -15.09
CA ASN A 248 2.79 8.93 -16.11
C ASN A 248 2.13 9.05 -17.49
N LEU A 249 2.92 9.36 -18.53
CA LEU A 249 2.45 9.46 -19.91
C LEU A 249 3.09 8.42 -20.83
N LYS A 250 4.39 8.16 -20.67
CA LYS A 250 5.13 7.17 -21.45
C LYS A 250 5.03 5.77 -20.86
N ASN A 251 4.96 5.68 -19.54
CA ASN A 251 4.85 4.44 -18.80
C ASN A 251 3.41 4.25 -18.31
N LYS A 252 3.08 3.02 -17.89
CA LYS A 252 1.74 2.73 -17.35
C LYS A 252 1.39 3.66 -16.19
N SER A 253 0.16 4.15 -16.18
CA SER A 253 -0.37 5.05 -15.15
C SER A 253 -1.43 4.39 -14.27
N MET A 254 -2.14 3.38 -14.79
CA MET A 254 -3.21 2.68 -14.09
C MET A 254 -2.67 1.62 -13.13
N PRO A 255 -3.37 1.37 -12.01
CA PRO A 255 -3.03 0.26 -11.12
C PRO A 255 -3.26 -1.09 -11.82
N LEU A 256 -2.51 -2.11 -11.39
CA LEU A 256 -2.63 -3.48 -11.89
C LEU A 256 -3.96 -4.14 -11.47
N VAL A 257 -4.46 -3.79 -10.29
CA VAL A 257 -5.68 -4.33 -9.69
C VAL A 257 -6.41 -3.25 -8.90
N TYR A 258 -7.72 -3.37 -8.80
CA TYR A 258 -8.51 -2.59 -7.86
C TYR A 258 -8.30 -3.14 -6.45
N ALA A 259 -7.89 -2.29 -5.51
CA ALA A 259 -7.53 -2.73 -4.16
C ALA A 259 -8.06 -1.82 -3.04
N ASP A 260 -8.88 -0.83 -3.37
CA ASP A 260 -9.42 0.13 -2.40
C ASP A 260 -10.43 -0.54 -1.46
N ASN A 261 -10.40 -0.16 -0.18
CA ASN A 261 -11.49 -0.35 0.74
C ASN A 261 -12.59 0.68 0.45
N LYS A 262 -13.76 0.52 1.05
CA LYS A 262 -14.88 1.45 0.84
C LYS A 262 -14.50 2.86 1.27
N VAL A 263 -15.05 3.85 0.57
CA VAL A 263 -14.88 5.26 0.93
C VAL A 263 -15.26 5.49 2.38
N GLY A 264 -14.41 6.19 3.11
CA GLY A 264 -14.54 6.40 4.56
C GLY A 264 -13.91 5.31 5.44
N GLU A 265 -13.43 4.22 4.85
CA GLU A 265 -12.61 3.22 5.52
C GLU A 265 -11.11 3.54 5.33
N TRP A 266 -10.27 3.01 6.23
CA TRP A 266 -8.83 3.15 6.13
C TRP A 266 -8.26 2.26 5.02
N ASN A 267 -7.33 2.80 4.27
CA ASN A 267 -6.46 2.13 3.32
C ASN A 267 -5.01 2.27 3.75
N ASN A 268 -4.15 1.35 3.34
CA ASN A 268 -2.72 1.39 3.59
C ASN A 268 -1.94 1.37 2.29
N PHE A 269 -1.04 2.30 2.11
CA PHE A 269 0.00 2.22 1.09
C PHE A 269 1.31 1.72 1.70
N HIS A 270 1.95 0.82 0.96
CA HIS A 270 3.35 0.50 1.08
C HIS A 270 4.02 0.84 -0.26
N ILE A 271 4.86 1.87 -0.27
CA ILE A 271 5.50 2.42 -1.46
C ILE A 271 7.01 2.21 -1.36
N ILE A 272 7.62 1.70 -2.42
CA ILE A 272 9.07 1.51 -2.51
C ILE A 272 9.56 2.28 -3.73
N MET A 273 10.45 3.24 -3.51
CA MET A 273 11.08 4.02 -4.57
C MET A 273 12.58 3.76 -4.63
N LYS A 274 13.06 3.27 -5.77
CA LYS A 274 14.47 2.92 -6.04
C LYS A 274 14.90 3.48 -7.39
N GLY A 275 15.88 4.38 -7.39
CA GLY A 275 16.19 5.12 -8.60
C GLY A 275 14.95 5.83 -9.15
N ASP A 276 14.62 5.59 -10.39
CA ASP A 276 13.40 6.09 -11.03
C ASP A 276 12.21 5.10 -10.96
N LYS A 277 12.38 3.98 -10.26
CA LYS A 277 11.39 2.90 -10.21
C LYS A 277 10.55 2.96 -8.94
N VAL A 278 9.25 2.76 -9.12
CA VAL A 278 8.27 2.72 -8.03
C VAL A 278 7.54 1.39 -8.03
N THR A 279 7.41 0.82 -6.85
CA THR A 279 6.52 -0.32 -6.55
C THR A 279 5.52 0.14 -5.51
N VAL A 280 4.24 -0.13 -5.72
CA VAL A 280 3.15 0.24 -4.79
C VAL A 280 2.33 -0.99 -4.45
N TYR A 281 2.11 -1.16 -3.15
CA TYR A 281 1.09 -2.06 -2.64
C TYR A 281 -0.02 -1.22 -1.99
N LEU A 282 -1.25 -1.46 -2.38
CA LEU A 282 -2.45 -0.93 -1.73
C LEU A 282 -3.16 -2.06 -0.99
N ASN A 283 -3.35 -1.91 0.31
CA ASN A 283 -3.97 -2.93 1.16
C ASN A 283 -3.33 -4.33 1.02
N GLY A 284 -2.02 -4.35 0.76
CA GLY A 284 -1.22 -5.55 0.57
C GLY A 284 -1.30 -6.19 -0.83
N LEU A 285 -2.05 -5.60 -1.75
CA LEU A 285 -2.11 -6.03 -3.15
C LEU A 285 -1.19 -5.16 -4.01
N LEU A 286 -0.42 -5.78 -4.89
CA LEU A 286 0.51 -5.10 -5.79
C LEU A 286 -0.28 -4.31 -6.84
N THR A 287 -0.21 -2.98 -6.79
CA THR A 287 -0.88 -2.08 -7.75
C THR A 287 0.06 -1.47 -8.78
N VAL A 288 1.33 -1.30 -8.43
CA VAL A 288 2.40 -0.86 -9.34
C VAL A 288 3.61 -1.75 -9.13
N ASP A 289 4.12 -2.36 -10.20
CA ASP A 289 5.27 -3.25 -10.17
C ASP A 289 6.47 -2.62 -10.87
N ASN A 290 7.41 -2.06 -10.10
CA ASN A 290 8.72 -1.58 -10.56
C ASN A 290 8.66 -0.69 -11.82
N LEU A 291 7.67 0.20 -11.91
CA LEU A 291 7.48 1.09 -13.05
C LEU A 291 8.33 2.35 -12.93
N THR A 292 8.80 2.86 -14.08
CA THR A 292 9.43 4.18 -14.16
C THR A 292 8.44 5.27 -13.75
N PHE A 293 8.87 6.11 -12.81
CA PHE A 293 8.16 7.29 -12.37
C PHE A 293 8.69 8.52 -13.12
N GLU A 294 7.82 9.18 -13.83
CA GLU A 294 8.19 10.28 -14.71
C GLU A 294 8.23 11.62 -13.97
N ASN A 295 9.18 12.48 -14.35
CA ASN A 295 9.16 13.86 -13.90
C ASN A 295 8.00 14.61 -14.54
N TYR A 296 7.01 14.99 -13.74
CA TYR A 296 5.82 15.70 -14.21
C TYR A 296 6.12 17.12 -14.67
N TRP A 297 7.03 17.80 -13.97
CA TRP A 297 7.30 19.21 -14.15
C TRP A 297 8.16 19.50 -15.39
N ASP A 298 9.02 18.56 -15.74
CA ASP A 298 9.78 18.56 -16.97
C ASP A 298 10.03 17.13 -17.46
N ARG A 299 9.32 16.75 -18.50
CA ARG A 299 9.37 15.40 -19.09
C ARG A 299 10.67 15.08 -19.83
N SER A 300 11.53 16.08 -20.03
CA SER A 300 12.83 15.93 -20.70
C SER A 300 13.95 15.52 -19.76
N ILE A 301 13.76 15.67 -18.46
CA ILE A 301 14.76 15.31 -17.43
C ILE A 301 14.27 14.14 -16.57
N PRO A 302 15.19 13.35 -15.97
CA PRO A 302 14.85 12.31 -15.01
C PRO A 302 14.12 12.87 -13.80
N ILE A 303 13.49 11.98 -13.01
CA ILE A 303 13.00 12.34 -11.68
C ILE A 303 14.16 12.82 -10.80
N PHE A 304 13.92 13.79 -9.92
CA PHE A 304 14.94 14.33 -9.02
C PHE A 304 15.57 13.21 -8.17
N GLU A 305 16.88 13.28 -7.95
CA GLU A 305 17.60 12.28 -7.15
C GLU A 305 17.11 12.25 -5.70
N LYS A 306 16.86 13.42 -5.14
CA LYS A 306 16.37 13.63 -3.77
C LYS A 306 15.41 14.81 -3.76
N GLU A 307 14.19 14.59 -3.26
CA GLU A 307 13.21 15.63 -2.99
C GLU A 307 12.23 15.20 -1.89
N GLN A 308 11.33 16.09 -1.53
CA GLN A 308 10.35 15.91 -0.48
C GLN A 308 9.29 14.88 -0.86
N ILE A 309 8.71 14.24 0.16
CA ILE A 309 7.45 13.51 0.03
C ILE A 309 6.34 14.52 0.32
N GLU A 310 5.29 14.54 -0.52
CA GLU A 310 4.18 15.48 -0.41
C GLU A 310 2.87 14.74 -0.17
N LEU A 311 2.01 15.33 0.67
CA LEU A 311 0.61 14.95 0.79
C LEU A 311 -0.21 16.00 0.03
N GLN A 312 -0.97 15.52 -0.96
CA GLN A 312 -1.73 16.41 -1.84
C GLN A 312 -2.98 16.94 -1.15
N ALA A 313 -3.22 18.22 -1.32
CA ALA A 313 -4.46 18.94 -1.01
C ALA A 313 -5.31 19.06 -2.27
N HIS A 314 -6.50 18.43 -2.34
CA HIS A 314 -7.32 18.43 -3.55
C HIS A 314 -8.82 18.64 -3.25
N GLY A 315 -9.16 19.69 -2.50
CA GLY A 315 -10.54 20.17 -2.35
C GLY A 315 -11.50 19.27 -1.56
N THR A 316 -11.03 18.16 -0.96
CA THR A 316 -11.84 17.23 -0.19
C THR A 316 -11.13 16.80 1.08
N LEU A 317 -11.89 16.40 2.10
CA LEU A 317 -11.33 15.92 3.37
C LEU A 317 -10.49 14.65 3.15
N ALA A 318 -9.27 14.67 3.67
CA ALA A 318 -8.39 13.52 3.69
C ALA A 318 -7.74 13.38 5.08
N TYR A 319 -7.56 12.14 5.52
CA TYR A 319 -6.99 11.81 6.82
C TYR A 319 -5.83 10.85 6.62
N TYR A 320 -4.75 11.07 7.40
CA TYR A 320 -3.56 10.24 7.36
C TYR A 320 -3.14 9.87 8.79
N ARG A 321 -2.56 8.67 8.93
CA ARG A 321 -1.95 8.15 10.16
C ARG A 321 -0.86 7.14 9.82
N ASN A 322 -0.08 6.71 10.80
CA ASN A 322 0.92 5.66 10.63
C ASN A 322 1.88 5.95 9.46
N ILE A 323 2.47 7.16 9.46
CA ILE A 323 3.33 7.64 8.39
C ILE A 323 4.79 7.35 8.75
N TYR A 324 5.39 6.40 8.05
CA TYR A 324 6.76 5.95 8.31
C TYR A 324 7.56 5.92 7.02
N VAL A 325 8.84 6.27 7.12
CA VAL A 325 9.78 6.21 6.01
C VAL A 325 11.08 5.57 6.46
N ARG A 326 11.70 4.83 5.56
CA ARG A 326 13.07 4.32 5.70
C ARG A 326 13.84 4.68 4.44
N GLU A 327 14.98 5.33 4.57
CA GLU A 327 15.90 5.45 3.44
C GLU A 327 16.51 4.07 3.15
N ILE A 328 16.59 3.70 1.88
CA ILE A 328 17.18 2.44 1.44
C ILE A 328 18.68 2.69 1.25
N PRO A 329 19.56 2.03 2.01
CA PRO A 329 21.00 2.20 1.90
C PRO A 329 21.54 1.78 0.53
N THR A 330 22.63 2.41 0.09
CA THR A 330 23.26 2.12 -1.21
C THR A 330 23.70 0.67 -1.32
N GLU A 331 24.18 0.08 -0.24
CA GLU A 331 24.60 -1.31 -0.18
C GLU A 331 23.42 -2.28 -0.37
N GLU A 332 22.26 -1.95 0.20
CA GLU A 332 21.02 -2.73 -0.01
C GLU A 332 20.58 -2.63 -1.48
N MET A 333 20.73 -1.45 -2.11
CA MET A 333 20.47 -1.27 -3.54
C MET A 333 21.40 -2.12 -4.41
N ALA A 334 22.69 -2.15 -4.11
CA ALA A 334 23.68 -2.95 -4.82
C ALA A 334 23.40 -4.45 -4.68
N ALA A 335 23.17 -4.93 -3.46
CA ALA A 335 22.85 -6.34 -3.19
C ALA A 335 21.58 -6.81 -3.91
N MET A 336 20.57 -5.95 -4.03
CA MET A 336 19.35 -6.26 -4.77
C MET A 336 19.57 -6.24 -6.29
N GLY A 337 20.45 -5.36 -6.78
CA GLY A 337 20.87 -5.32 -8.18
C GLY A 337 21.60 -6.60 -8.57
N ASP A 338 22.50 -7.08 -7.70
CA ASP A 338 23.24 -8.34 -7.90
C ASP A 338 22.32 -9.56 -7.77
N ALA A 339 21.36 -9.54 -6.83
CA ALA A 339 20.35 -10.59 -6.71
C ALA A 339 19.39 -10.61 -7.92
N ALA A 340 19.06 -9.46 -8.50
CA ALA A 340 18.28 -9.39 -9.73
C ALA A 340 19.07 -9.88 -10.94
N LYS A 341 20.38 -9.55 -11.02
CA LYS A 341 21.29 -10.10 -12.04
C LYS A 341 21.47 -11.60 -11.87
N SER A 342 21.71 -12.08 -10.64
CA SER A 342 21.85 -13.53 -10.38
C SER A 342 20.55 -14.30 -10.60
N LYS A 343 19.38 -13.69 -10.35
CA LYS A 343 18.08 -14.27 -10.73
C LYS A 343 17.91 -14.34 -12.26
N ASN A 344 18.32 -13.29 -12.97
CA ASN A 344 18.32 -13.30 -14.44
C ASN A 344 19.39 -14.25 -15.03
N GLU A 345 20.51 -14.45 -14.32
CA GLU A 345 21.55 -15.41 -14.75
C GLU A 345 21.23 -16.85 -14.32
N MET A 346 20.45 -17.06 -13.24
CA MET A 346 19.98 -18.41 -12.81
C MET A 346 18.59 -18.75 -13.35
N GLU A 347 17.78 -17.83 -13.81
CA GLU A 347 16.74 -18.13 -14.79
C GLU A 347 17.46 -18.46 -16.11
N VAL A 348 18.01 -19.67 -16.19
CA VAL A 348 18.08 -20.38 -17.46
C VAL A 348 16.74 -20.13 -18.10
N VAL A 349 16.73 -19.38 -19.18
CA VAL A 349 15.51 -19.02 -19.92
C VAL A 349 14.81 -20.34 -20.24
N GLN A 350 14.03 -20.84 -19.30
CA GLN A 350 13.17 -21.98 -19.51
C GLN A 350 12.14 -21.46 -20.48
N THR A 351 12.38 -21.73 -21.76
CA THR A 351 11.43 -21.39 -22.81
C THR A 351 10.10 -22.00 -22.41
N LEU A 352 9.19 -21.16 -21.95
CA LEU A 352 7.88 -21.57 -21.50
C LEU A 352 7.13 -22.18 -22.71
N LYS A 353 6.42 -23.27 -22.44
CA LYS A 353 5.62 -23.97 -23.49
C LYS A 353 4.20 -24.16 -22.99
N ILE A 354 3.25 -24.14 -23.92
CA ILE A 354 1.85 -24.45 -23.61
C ILE A 354 1.77 -25.82 -22.94
N GLY A 355 0.98 -25.93 -21.87
CA GLY A 355 0.81 -27.15 -21.08
C GLY A 355 1.80 -27.32 -19.90
N MET A 356 2.88 -26.52 -19.82
CA MET A 356 3.79 -26.56 -18.67
C MET A 356 3.12 -26.03 -17.40
N ASP A 357 3.51 -26.62 -16.26
CA ASP A 357 3.14 -26.10 -14.94
C ASP A 357 3.95 -24.82 -14.65
N TYR A 358 3.25 -23.73 -14.33
CA TYR A 358 3.87 -22.43 -14.05
C TYR A 358 3.02 -21.64 -13.06
N LYS A 359 3.64 -21.16 -11.98
CA LYS A 359 3.00 -20.29 -10.95
C LYS A 359 1.63 -20.79 -10.46
N GLY A 360 1.49 -22.12 -10.25
CA GLY A 360 0.28 -22.71 -9.69
C GLY A 360 -0.82 -23.06 -10.69
N GLY A 361 -0.56 -22.91 -11.99
CA GLY A 361 -1.45 -23.29 -13.08
C GLY A 361 -0.69 -23.89 -14.25
N LYS A 362 -1.39 -24.12 -15.35
CA LYS A 362 -0.80 -24.58 -16.63
C LYS A 362 -0.81 -23.44 -17.65
N ILE A 363 0.28 -23.28 -18.40
CA ILE A 363 0.35 -22.30 -19.48
C ILE A 363 -0.64 -22.73 -20.57
N ALA A 364 -1.71 -21.93 -20.73
CA ALA A 364 -2.76 -22.17 -21.70
C ALA A 364 -2.48 -21.49 -23.05
N TYR A 365 -1.78 -20.36 -23.01
CA TYR A 365 -1.44 -19.58 -24.20
C TYR A 365 -0.18 -18.76 -23.99
N LEU A 366 0.63 -18.60 -25.05
CA LEU A 366 1.76 -17.67 -25.08
C LEU A 366 1.44 -16.55 -26.08
N LEU A 367 1.63 -15.30 -25.69
CA LEU A 367 1.35 -14.15 -26.55
C LEU A 367 2.25 -14.17 -27.79
N THR A 368 1.67 -13.83 -28.93
CA THR A 368 2.31 -13.66 -30.22
C THR A 368 2.44 -12.17 -30.57
N PRO A 369 3.25 -11.79 -31.59
CA PRO A 369 3.42 -10.39 -31.99
C PRO A 369 2.12 -9.64 -32.34
N SER A 370 1.06 -10.37 -32.67
CA SER A 370 -0.27 -9.78 -32.95
C SER A 370 -1.13 -9.55 -31.72
N ASP A 371 -0.72 -10.04 -30.54
CA ASP A 371 -1.53 -9.97 -29.35
C ASP A 371 -1.25 -8.70 -28.53
N PRO A 372 -2.26 -8.05 -27.97
CA PRO A 372 -2.06 -6.94 -27.04
C PRO A 372 -1.21 -7.34 -25.84
N GLY A 373 -0.16 -6.57 -25.56
CA GLY A 373 0.75 -6.86 -24.45
C GLY A 373 1.90 -7.81 -24.79
N TYR A 374 2.09 -8.18 -26.07
CA TYR A 374 3.27 -8.88 -26.50
C TYR A 374 4.54 -8.04 -26.33
N ASP A 375 5.61 -8.67 -25.84
CA ASP A 375 6.96 -8.10 -25.76
C ASP A 375 7.93 -9.10 -26.36
N ALA A 376 8.73 -8.67 -27.34
CA ALA A 376 9.69 -9.55 -28.02
C ALA A 376 10.81 -10.07 -27.10
N ASN A 377 11.06 -9.39 -25.98
CA ASN A 377 12.14 -9.72 -25.04
C ASN A 377 11.64 -10.52 -23.81
N VAL A 378 10.31 -10.63 -23.61
CA VAL A 378 9.72 -11.29 -22.45
C VAL A 378 8.56 -12.18 -22.88
N GLN A 379 8.59 -13.46 -22.51
CA GLN A 379 7.45 -14.35 -22.76
C GLN A 379 6.28 -13.99 -21.84
N HIS A 380 5.20 -13.51 -22.43
CA HIS A 380 3.92 -13.31 -21.78
C HIS A 380 2.91 -14.36 -22.21
N GLY A 381 1.95 -14.70 -21.33
CA GLY A 381 0.96 -15.71 -21.65
C GLY A 381 -0.21 -15.73 -20.67
N ILE A 382 -1.10 -16.66 -20.89
CA ILE A 382 -2.26 -16.94 -20.04
C ILE A 382 -2.02 -18.25 -19.30
N ILE A 383 -2.27 -18.25 -18.01
CA ILE A 383 -2.20 -19.44 -17.15
C ILE A 383 -3.63 -19.87 -16.84
N ALA A 384 -3.96 -21.13 -17.10
CA ALA A 384 -5.21 -21.75 -16.67
C ALA A 384 -5.03 -22.40 -15.29
N ALA A 385 -6.05 -22.33 -14.44
CA ALA A 385 -6.09 -23.09 -13.19
C ALA A 385 -6.09 -24.59 -13.49
N VAL A 386 -5.47 -25.38 -12.62
CA VAL A 386 -5.42 -26.86 -12.75
C VAL A 386 -6.73 -27.57 -12.41
N SER A 387 -7.67 -26.83 -11.79
CA SER A 387 -9.02 -27.31 -11.48
C SER A 387 -10.02 -26.19 -11.70
N ASP A 388 -11.22 -26.54 -12.11
CA ASP A 388 -12.34 -25.62 -12.17
C ASP A 388 -12.73 -25.13 -10.78
N LEU A 389 -13.28 -23.92 -10.72
CA LEU A 389 -13.92 -23.44 -9.51
C LEU A 389 -15.14 -24.33 -9.21
N PRO A 390 -15.36 -24.72 -7.95
CA PRO A 390 -16.51 -25.53 -7.60
C PRO A 390 -17.80 -24.71 -7.78
N GLY A 391 -18.70 -25.19 -8.64
CA GLY A 391 -20.01 -24.60 -8.90
C GLY A 391 -20.08 -23.72 -10.14
N GLU A 392 -21.30 -23.40 -10.56
CA GLU A 392 -21.57 -22.44 -11.61
C GLU A 392 -21.56 -21.02 -11.08
N VAL A 393 -20.86 -20.12 -11.75
CA VAL A 393 -20.86 -18.67 -11.45
C VAL A 393 -21.64 -17.93 -12.50
N ALA A 394 -22.52 -17.00 -12.08
CA ALA A 394 -23.26 -16.15 -13.01
C ALA A 394 -22.30 -15.31 -13.84
N TRP A 395 -22.48 -15.32 -15.14
CA TRP A 395 -21.65 -14.62 -16.11
C TRP A 395 -22.35 -13.33 -16.58
N GLY A 396 -22.04 -12.22 -15.94
CA GLY A 396 -22.54 -10.91 -16.36
C GLY A 396 -24.04 -10.70 -16.19
N CYS A 397 -24.57 -9.67 -16.83
CA CYS A 397 -26.01 -9.35 -16.84
C CYS A 397 -26.74 -10.15 -17.92
N ASN A 398 -27.84 -10.78 -17.55
CA ASN A 398 -28.75 -11.36 -18.52
C ASN A 398 -29.27 -10.27 -19.49
N ASP A 399 -29.30 -10.61 -20.79
CA ASP A 399 -29.86 -9.81 -21.89
C ASP A 399 -29.14 -8.50 -22.27
N LYS A 400 -27.91 -8.29 -21.81
CA LYS A 400 -27.12 -7.13 -22.27
C LYS A 400 -25.77 -7.59 -22.84
N PHE A 401 -25.47 -7.23 -24.07
CA PHE A 401 -24.15 -7.38 -24.66
C PHE A 401 -23.26 -6.19 -24.24
N LEU A 402 -22.48 -6.36 -23.19
CA LEU A 402 -21.67 -5.30 -22.58
C LEU A 402 -20.19 -5.38 -22.90
N ALA A 403 -19.72 -6.52 -23.44
CA ALA A 403 -18.33 -6.75 -23.76
C ALA A 403 -18.21 -7.42 -25.13
N GLY A 404 -17.56 -6.74 -26.09
CA GLY A 404 -17.50 -7.18 -27.48
C GLY A 404 -16.10 -7.50 -27.99
N ARG A 405 -15.10 -7.41 -27.14
CA ARG A 405 -13.71 -7.64 -27.57
C ARG A 405 -13.38 -9.12 -27.50
N SER A 406 -12.95 -9.68 -28.62
CA SER A 406 -12.63 -11.10 -28.76
C SER A 406 -11.14 -11.41 -28.84
N SER A 407 -10.29 -10.38 -28.90
CA SER A 407 -8.84 -10.55 -28.97
C SER A 407 -8.28 -11.02 -27.63
N ILE A 408 -7.25 -11.87 -27.69
CA ILE A 408 -6.50 -12.29 -26.51
C ILE A 408 -5.90 -11.06 -25.82
N GLY A 409 -5.94 -11.02 -24.48
CA GLY A 409 -5.50 -9.87 -23.68
C GLY A 409 -6.59 -8.83 -23.43
N THR A 410 -7.78 -8.93 -24.01
CA THR A 410 -8.89 -7.98 -23.79
C THR A 410 -9.81 -8.36 -22.62
N GLY A 411 -9.55 -9.49 -21.94
CA GLY A 411 -10.40 -9.99 -20.84
C GLY A 411 -10.56 -9.02 -19.70
N SER A 412 -9.49 -8.32 -19.32
CA SER A 412 -9.56 -7.28 -18.27
C SER A 412 -10.51 -6.16 -18.66
N GLN A 413 -10.45 -5.64 -19.90
CA GLN A 413 -11.36 -4.59 -20.35
C GLN A 413 -12.79 -5.11 -20.50
N ASN A 414 -12.98 -6.34 -20.98
CA ASN A 414 -14.31 -6.94 -21.03
C ASN A 414 -14.91 -7.09 -19.63
N THR A 415 -14.12 -7.46 -18.63
CA THR A 415 -14.58 -7.54 -17.23
C THR A 415 -14.98 -6.17 -16.69
N ILE A 416 -14.20 -5.12 -16.99
CA ILE A 416 -14.54 -3.74 -16.65
C ILE A 416 -15.85 -3.30 -17.31
N ASP A 417 -15.99 -3.57 -18.61
CA ASP A 417 -17.18 -3.23 -19.39
C ASP A 417 -18.43 -3.93 -18.81
N ILE A 418 -18.33 -5.21 -18.48
CA ILE A 418 -19.39 -5.99 -17.81
C ILE A 418 -19.71 -5.39 -16.43
N ALA A 419 -18.73 -5.21 -15.58
CA ALA A 419 -18.93 -4.69 -14.22
C ALA A 419 -19.51 -3.28 -14.22
N SER A 420 -19.16 -2.45 -15.21
CA SER A 420 -19.66 -1.08 -15.32
C SER A 420 -21.07 -0.99 -15.90
N GLY A 421 -21.47 -1.96 -16.72
CA GLY A 421 -22.78 -2.00 -17.37
C GLY A 421 -23.84 -2.80 -16.62
N CYS A 422 -23.43 -3.66 -15.67
CA CYS A 422 -24.32 -4.40 -14.80
C CYS A 422 -24.72 -3.52 -13.60
N SER A 423 -25.86 -2.83 -13.72
CA SER A 423 -26.54 -2.32 -12.53
C SER A 423 -27.22 -3.49 -11.81
N VAL A 424 -26.77 -3.79 -10.59
CA VAL A 424 -27.47 -4.67 -9.65
C VAL A 424 -28.58 -3.87 -8.99
#